data_77df0b267d0397d906c9e6b35d5e0f00
#
_entry.id   77df0b267d0397d906c9e6b35d5e0f00
#
_cell.length_a   1.000
_cell.length_b   1.000
_cell.length_c   1.000
_cell.angle_alpha   90.00
_cell.angle_beta   90.00
_cell.angle_gamma   90.00
#
_symmetry.space_group_name_H-M   'P 1'
#
loop_
_entity.id
_entity.type
_entity.pdbx_description
1 polymer ?
#
loop_
_entity_poly.entity_id
_entity_poly.type
_entity_poly.pdbx_seq_one_letter_code
_entity_poly.pdbx_strand_id
1 'polypeptide(L)'
;MIQQAISQVITPYFEPLFSSHSYGYRPGKRASQAVSYVQSCVKQGFKTAVDIDLSKFFDEVNHDMLMNRIGRKIKDKSLMRLLGKYLRAGIAEVETGLWFASDKGVPQGGPLSPLLSNIXIR
;
A
#
# COMPACT_ATOMS: atom_id res chain seq x y z
N MET A 1 2.10 -16.57 5.10
CA MET A 1 1.55 -17.23 3.89
C MET A 1 0.27 -16.57 3.39
N ILE A 2 -0.76 -16.40 4.22
CA ILE A 2 -2.06 -15.86 3.76
C ILE A 2 -1.95 -14.45 3.16
N GLN A 3 -1.14 -13.57 3.74
CA GLN A 3 -0.93 -12.22 3.21
C GLN A 3 -0.35 -12.23 1.80
N GLN A 4 0.60 -13.14 1.56
CA GLN A 4 1.22 -13.28 0.25
C GLN A 4 0.20 -13.77 -0.78
N ALA A 5 -0.65 -14.74 -0.41
CA ALA A 5 -1.71 -15.23 -1.31
C ALA A 5 -2.68 -14.12 -1.66
N ILE A 6 -3.13 -13.35 -0.65
CA ILE A 6 -4.03 -12.22 -0.88
C ILE A 6 -3.37 -11.19 -1.81
N SER A 7 -2.10 -10.86 -1.55
CA SER A 7 -1.35 -9.89 -2.36
C SER A 7 -1.28 -10.36 -3.83
N GLN A 8 -0.99 -11.64 -4.07
CA GLN A 8 -0.91 -12.19 -5.41
C GLN A 8 -2.25 -12.11 -6.16
N VAL A 9 -3.35 -12.34 -5.45
CA VAL A 9 -4.70 -12.28 -6.04
C VAL A 9 -5.09 -10.83 -6.37
N ILE A 10 -4.78 -9.89 -5.49
CA ILE A 10 -5.21 -8.48 -5.62
C ILE A 10 -4.34 -7.71 -6.61
N THR A 11 -3.03 -7.96 -6.65
CA THR A 11 -2.07 -7.19 -7.46
C THR A 11 -2.52 -7.01 -8.91
N PRO A 12 -2.94 -8.06 -9.65
CA PRO A 12 -3.31 -7.89 -11.06
C PRO A 12 -4.44 -6.89 -11.30
N TYR A 13 -5.32 -6.69 -10.33
CA TYR A 13 -6.44 -5.75 -10.45
C TYR A 13 -6.00 -4.29 -10.27
N PHE A 14 -4.93 -4.05 -9.51
CA PHE A 14 -4.52 -2.69 -9.15
C PHE A 14 -3.23 -2.24 -9.84
N GLU A 15 -2.33 -3.16 -10.14
CA GLU A 15 -1.04 -2.84 -10.78
C GLU A 15 -1.22 -1.97 -12.04
N PRO A 16 -2.16 -2.27 -12.96
CA PRO A 16 -2.34 -1.43 -14.15
C PRO A 16 -2.85 -0.03 -13.87
N LEU A 17 -3.36 0.22 -12.65
CA LEU A 17 -3.95 1.51 -12.28
C LEU A 17 -2.95 2.45 -11.63
N PHE A 18 -1.78 1.95 -11.23
CA PHE A 18 -0.76 2.77 -10.56
C PHE A 18 -0.01 3.61 -11.60
N SER A 19 0.40 4.81 -11.17
CA SER A 19 1.20 5.71 -12.02
C SER A 19 2.45 5.00 -12.53
N SER A 20 2.83 5.27 -13.78
CA SER A 20 4.09 4.77 -14.34
C SER A 20 5.29 5.26 -13.54
N HIS A 21 5.16 6.38 -12.82
CA HIS A 21 6.21 7.00 -12.00
C HIS A 21 6.17 6.57 -10.53
N SER A 22 5.30 5.61 -10.18
CA SER A 22 5.30 5.00 -8.85
C SER A 22 6.24 3.79 -8.90
N TYR A 23 7.27 3.79 -8.07
CA TYR A 23 8.32 2.77 -8.09
C TYR A 23 8.36 1.90 -6.83
N GLY A 24 7.71 2.33 -5.75
CA GLY A 24 7.78 1.66 -4.45
C GLY A 24 6.89 0.43 -4.36
N TYR A 25 7.48 -0.70 -3.94
CA TYR A 25 6.78 -1.93 -3.62
C TYR A 25 5.90 -2.46 -4.77
N ARG A 26 6.39 -2.38 -5.99
CA ARG A 26 5.67 -2.83 -7.18
C ARG A 26 6.45 -3.90 -7.95
N PRO A 27 5.79 -4.93 -8.49
CA PRO A 27 6.46 -5.93 -9.32
C PRO A 27 7.16 -5.28 -10.52
N GLY A 28 8.41 -5.67 -10.76
CA GLY A 28 9.18 -5.16 -11.90
C GLY A 28 9.67 -3.73 -11.76
N LYS A 29 9.38 -3.05 -10.67
CA LYS A 29 9.86 -1.69 -10.39
C LYS A 29 11.02 -1.73 -9.41
N ARG A 30 11.97 -0.80 -9.56
CA ARG A 30 13.18 -0.74 -8.75
C ARG A 30 13.55 0.71 -8.44
N ALA A 31 14.21 0.93 -7.31
CA ALA A 31 14.69 2.26 -6.92
C ALA A 31 15.62 2.87 -7.98
N SER A 32 16.45 2.04 -8.63
CA SER A 32 17.35 2.53 -9.68
C SER A 32 16.57 3.16 -10.85
N GLN A 33 15.39 2.66 -11.17
CA GLN A 33 14.56 3.25 -12.22
C GLN A 33 14.04 4.63 -11.81
N ALA A 34 13.67 4.81 -10.53
CA ALA A 34 13.28 6.12 -10.01
C ALA A 34 14.44 7.11 -10.12
N VAL A 35 15.63 6.70 -9.70
CA VAL A 35 16.84 7.53 -9.80
C VAL A 35 17.10 7.92 -11.26
N SER A 36 17.04 6.96 -12.19
CA SER A 36 17.26 7.23 -13.62
C SER A 36 16.23 8.23 -14.16
N TYR A 37 14.98 8.13 -13.72
CA TYR A 37 13.93 9.06 -14.12
C TYR A 37 14.25 10.48 -13.63
N VAL A 38 14.64 10.62 -12.35
CA VAL A 38 15.02 11.94 -11.78
C VAL A 38 16.22 12.52 -12.56
N GLN A 39 17.23 11.68 -12.86
CA GLN A 39 18.38 12.13 -13.65
C GLN A 39 17.95 12.64 -15.02
N SER A 40 16.99 11.99 -15.68
CA SER A 40 16.48 12.44 -16.97
C SER A 40 15.77 13.79 -16.86
N CYS A 41 15.03 14.02 -15.78
CA CYS A 41 14.37 15.30 -15.53
C CYS A 41 15.43 16.42 -15.37
N VAL A 42 16.48 16.16 -14.61
CA VAL A 42 17.57 17.14 -14.44
C VAL A 42 18.21 17.47 -15.78
N LYS A 43 18.48 16.46 -16.61
CA LYS A 43 19.06 16.66 -17.96
C LYS A 43 18.14 17.48 -18.87
N GLN A 44 16.82 17.40 -18.65
CA GLN A 44 15.83 18.18 -19.39
C GLN A 44 15.71 19.62 -18.88
N GLY A 45 16.42 19.97 -17.82
CA GLY A 45 16.49 21.34 -17.32
C GLY A 45 15.63 21.62 -16.09
N PHE A 46 14.95 20.62 -15.53
CA PHE A 46 14.21 20.81 -14.27
C PHE A 46 15.22 21.01 -13.13
N LYS A 47 15.07 22.12 -12.41
CA LYS A 47 16.05 22.53 -11.37
C LYS A 47 15.46 22.56 -9.96
N THR A 48 14.16 22.36 -9.84
CA THR A 48 13.46 22.42 -8.56
C THR A 48 12.86 21.06 -8.23
N ALA A 49 13.10 20.59 -7.02
CA ALA A 49 12.47 19.37 -6.50
C ALA A 49 11.57 19.75 -5.33
N VAL A 50 10.37 19.16 -5.29
CA VAL A 50 9.46 19.26 -4.14
C VAL A 50 9.42 17.90 -3.49
N ASP A 51 9.81 17.84 -2.22
CA ASP A 51 9.77 16.60 -1.44
C ASP A 51 8.55 16.61 -0.55
N ILE A 52 7.72 15.59 -0.67
CA ILE A 52 6.49 15.46 0.12
C ILE A 52 6.51 14.08 0.80
N ASP A 53 6.30 14.07 2.11
CA ASP A 53 6.22 12.84 2.87
C ASP A 53 4.94 12.80 3.69
N LEU A 54 4.39 11.61 3.89
CA LEU A 54 3.16 11.40 4.65
C LEU A 54 3.51 10.80 6.02
N SER A 55 3.40 11.64 7.05
CA SER A 55 3.71 11.22 8.41
C SER A 55 2.78 10.09 8.85
N LYS A 56 3.37 9.04 9.43
CA LYS A 56 2.64 7.89 9.98
C LYS A 56 1.63 7.28 8.99
N PHE A 57 1.97 7.27 7.70
CA PHE A 57 1.00 6.86 6.67
C PHE A 57 0.40 5.48 6.95
N PHE A 58 1.24 4.49 7.29
CA PHE A 58 0.76 3.12 7.54
C PHE A 58 -0.21 3.06 8.72
N ASP A 59 -0.05 3.94 9.72
CA ASP A 59 -0.88 3.95 10.92
C ASP A 59 -2.21 4.69 10.71
N GLU A 60 -2.28 5.54 9.70
CA GLU A 60 -3.43 6.42 9.46
C GLU A 60 -4.32 5.96 8.30
N VAL A 61 -4.02 4.83 7.66
CA VAL A 61 -4.84 4.33 6.55
C VAL A 61 -6.27 4.05 7.04
N ASN A 62 -7.23 4.77 6.49
CA ASN A 62 -8.65 4.59 6.84
C ASN A 62 -9.17 3.30 6.22
N HIS A 63 -9.65 2.38 7.07
CA HIS A 63 -10.10 1.04 6.63
C HIS A 63 -11.31 1.11 5.70
N ASP A 64 -12.28 1.97 6.00
CA ASP A 64 -13.51 2.07 5.18
C ASP A 64 -13.20 2.58 3.79
N MET A 65 -12.35 3.62 3.71
CA MET A 65 -11.91 4.17 2.42
C MET A 65 -11.17 3.12 1.60
N LEU A 66 -10.24 2.40 2.25
CA LEU A 66 -9.45 1.35 1.59
C LEU A 66 -10.37 0.23 1.10
N MET A 67 -11.26 -0.26 1.96
CA MET A 67 -12.19 -1.34 1.61
C MET A 67 -13.13 -0.91 0.47
N ASN A 68 -13.58 0.34 0.47
CA ASN A 68 -14.41 0.88 -0.61
C ASN A 68 -13.64 0.87 -1.94
N ARG A 69 -12.40 1.36 -1.93
CA ARG A 69 -11.56 1.37 -3.14
C ARG A 69 -11.34 -0.04 -3.69
N ILE A 70 -11.04 -1.00 -2.80
CA ILE A 70 -10.83 -2.40 -3.21
C ILE A 70 -12.12 -3.00 -3.77
N GLY A 71 -13.25 -2.74 -3.09
CA GLY A 71 -14.56 -3.28 -3.47
C GLY A 71 -15.08 -2.77 -4.81
N ARG A 72 -14.57 -1.64 -5.31
CA ARG A 72 -14.91 -1.16 -6.65
C ARG A 72 -14.39 -2.12 -7.73
N LYS A 73 -13.29 -2.80 -7.46
CA LYS A 73 -12.63 -3.70 -8.43
C LYS A 73 -12.84 -5.17 -8.13
N ILE A 74 -12.87 -5.52 -6.85
CA ILE A 74 -12.97 -6.92 -6.40
C ILE A 74 -14.37 -7.16 -5.86
N LYS A 75 -15.12 -8.03 -6.53
CA LYS A 75 -16.51 -8.33 -6.16
C LYS A 75 -16.66 -9.61 -5.32
N ASP A 76 -15.55 -10.30 -5.04
CA ASP A 76 -15.55 -11.51 -4.23
C ASP A 76 -15.79 -11.14 -2.76
N LYS A 77 -16.98 -11.50 -2.26
CA LYS A 77 -17.40 -11.18 -0.90
C LYS A 77 -16.54 -11.90 0.15
N SER A 78 -16.07 -13.11 -0.16
CA SER A 78 -15.22 -13.88 0.77
C SER A 78 -13.86 -13.23 0.94
N LEU A 79 -13.26 -12.81 -0.16
CA LEU A 79 -11.99 -12.10 -0.13
C LEU A 79 -12.11 -10.75 0.58
N MET A 80 -13.21 -10.02 0.31
CA MET A 80 -13.45 -8.72 0.97
C MET A 80 -13.65 -8.91 2.48
N ARG A 81 -14.34 -9.98 2.90
CA ARG A 81 -14.51 -10.29 4.33
C ARG A 81 -13.18 -10.64 4.98
N LEU A 82 -12.35 -11.42 4.28
CA LEU A 82 -11.02 -11.81 4.79
C LEU A 82 -10.12 -10.58 4.96
N LEU A 83 -10.12 -9.67 3.97
CA LEU A 83 -9.38 -8.40 4.06
C LEU A 83 -9.85 -7.55 5.25
N GLY A 84 -11.17 -7.45 5.42
CA GLY A 84 -11.72 -6.71 6.55
C GLY A 84 -11.30 -7.30 7.89
N LYS A 85 -11.27 -8.62 8.00
CA LYS A 85 -10.77 -9.28 9.21
C LYS A 85 -9.29 -8.99 9.44
N TYR A 86 -8.49 -9.02 8.37
CA TYR A 86 -7.05 -8.74 8.45
C TYR A 86 -6.80 -7.32 8.96
N LEU A 87 -7.52 -6.34 8.42
CA LEU A 87 -7.34 -4.94 8.82
C LEU A 87 -7.77 -4.72 10.28
N ARG A 88 -8.90 -5.31 10.69
CA ARG A 88 -9.43 -5.16 12.05
C ARG A 88 -8.73 -6.03 13.10
N ALA A 89 -7.90 -6.97 12.67
CA ALA A 89 -7.20 -7.85 13.61
C ALA A 89 -6.32 -7.09 14.61
N GLY A 90 -6.00 -5.84 14.26
CA GLY A 90 -5.24 -4.97 15.16
C GLY A 90 -3.74 -5.20 15.10
N ILE A 91 -3.06 -4.45 15.91
CA ILE A 91 -1.61 -4.50 16.04
C ILE A 91 -1.27 -4.92 17.47
N ALA A 92 -0.45 -5.95 17.58
CA ALA A 92 0.08 -6.31 18.89
C ALA A 92 1.18 -5.31 19.27
N GLU A 93 1.01 -4.63 20.39
CA GLU A 93 2.04 -3.73 20.89
C GLU A 93 3.19 -4.55 21.43
N VAL A 94 4.37 -4.35 20.89
CA VAL A 94 5.55 -5.18 21.21
C VAL A 94 5.95 -5.04 22.68
N GLU A 95 5.78 -3.84 23.25
CA GLU A 95 6.20 -3.57 24.63
C GLU A 95 5.26 -4.17 25.67
N THR A 96 3.97 -4.20 25.41
CA THR A 96 2.98 -4.66 26.40
C THR A 96 2.38 -6.03 26.09
N GLY A 97 2.53 -6.50 24.86
CA GLY A 97 1.92 -7.76 24.40
C GLY A 97 0.41 -7.70 24.28
N LEU A 98 -0.19 -6.53 24.41
CA LEU A 98 -1.64 -6.37 24.33
C LEU A 98 -2.08 -6.17 22.87
N TRP A 99 -3.25 -6.71 22.56
CA TRP A 99 -3.88 -6.57 21.24
C TRP A 99 -4.90 -5.44 21.28
N PHE A 100 -4.73 -4.49 20.37
CA PHE A 100 -5.68 -3.41 20.22
C PHE A 100 -6.33 -3.50 18.85
N ALA A 101 -7.67 -3.62 18.81
CA ALA A 101 -8.40 -3.50 17.57
C ALA A 101 -8.27 -2.05 17.08
N SER A 102 -8.01 -1.90 15.80
CA SER A 102 -7.84 -0.58 15.21
C SER A 102 -8.84 -0.36 14.08
N ASP A 103 -9.39 0.86 14.04
CA ASP A 103 -10.28 1.27 12.94
C ASP A 103 -9.49 1.87 11.77
N LYS A 104 -8.19 2.02 11.94
CA LYS A 104 -7.30 2.55 10.90
C LYS A 104 -5.91 1.92 10.99
N GLY A 105 -5.14 2.14 9.94
CA GLY A 105 -3.78 1.63 9.85
C GLY A 105 -3.71 0.26 9.21
N VAL A 106 -2.53 -0.06 8.69
CA VAL A 106 -2.22 -1.38 8.15
C VAL A 106 -1.00 -1.93 8.86
N PRO A 107 -1.00 -3.22 9.22
CA PRO A 107 0.15 -3.80 9.93
C PRO A 107 1.43 -3.65 9.12
N GLN A 108 2.48 -3.16 9.77
CA GLN A 108 3.79 -2.98 9.12
C GLN A 108 4.55 -4.30 9.07
N GLY A 109 5.40 -4.45 8.06
CA GLY A 109 6.31 -5.58 7.94
C GLY A 109 5.79 -6.78 7.16
N GLY A 110 4.51 -6.80 6.81
CA GLY A 110 3.96 -7.89 6.00
C GLY A 110 3.95 -7.59 4.51
N PRO A 111 3.85 -8.61 3.65
CA PRO A 111 3.87 -8.40 2.20
C PRO A 111 2.62 -7.75 1.63
N LEU A 112 1.53 -7.72 2.37
CA LEU A 112 0.26 -7.15 1.90
C LEU A 112 0.18 -5.63 2.14
N SER A 113 0.77 -5.13 3.22
CA SER A 113 0.65 -3.74 3.62
C SER A 113 1.15 -2.73 2.59
N PRO A 114 2.30 -2.95 1.92
CA PRO A 114 2.73 -2.00 0.89
C PRO A 114 1.75 -1.90 -0.28
N LEU A 115 1.15 -3.01 -0.69
CA LEU A 115 0.14 -3.00 -1.75
C LEU A 115 -1.10 -2.22 -1.32
N LEU A 116 -1.59 -2.49 -0.09
CA LEU A 116 -2.76 -1.78 0.44
C LEU A 116 -2.49 -0.27 0.55
N SER A 117 -1.26 0.10 0.92
CA SER A 117 -0.84 1.49 1.00
C SER A 117 -0.83 2.15 -0.39
N ASN A 118 -0.29 1.47 -1.39
CA ASN A 118 -0.33 1.98 -2.77
C ASN A 118 -1.78 2.16 -3.27
N ILE A 119 -2.69 1.32 -2.87
CA ILE A 119 -4.12 1.47 -3.18
C ILE A 119 -4.73 2.69 -2.47
N UNK A 120 -4.29 2.89 -1.37
CA UNK A 120 -4.70 3.82 -0.67
C UNK A 120 -4.40 5.01 -1.09
N ILE A 121 -3.12 5.43 -1.44
CA ILE A 121 -2.58 6.68 -1.94
C ILE A 121 -3.19 7.08 -3.30
N ARG A 122 -3.44 6.13 -4.15
CA ARG A 122 -4.06 6.35 -5.47
C ARG A 122 -5.44 7.06 -5.34
#